data_b5ce4e6df463466729dd20257aeee41f
#
_entry.id   b5ce4e6df463466729dd20257aeee41f
#
_cell.length_a   1.000
_cell.length_b   1.000
_cell.length_c   1.000
_cell.angle_alpha   90.00
_cell.angle_beta   90.00
_cell.angle_gamma   90.00
#
_symmetry.space_group_name_H-M   'P 1'
#
loop_
_entity.id
_entity.type
_entity.pdbx_description
1 polymer ?
#
loop_
_entity_poly.entity_id
_entity_poly.type
_entity_poly.pdbx_seq_one_letter_code
_entity_poly.pdbx_strand_id
1 'polypeptide(L)'
;ITDKAKKLYEENENYSDLDVNTELKNLEKSIVRTDILKNKNRIDGRGLSDVRPISCEVGVLPRTHGSALFTRGETQAIVVTTLGTSDDEQRLESLDGQQRERFMLHYNFPPFSVGETGRIGTGRREIGHGKLAWRAINSSLPSKESFPYTFRIVSEITESNGSSSMATVCGTS
;
A
#
# COMPACT_ATOMS: atom_id res chain seq x y z
N ILE A 1 -1.65 29.42 -4.79
CA ILE A 1 -2.91 29.49 -5.56
C ILE A 1 -4.08 29.46 -4.57
N THR A 2 -4.14 28.50 -3.67
CA THR A 2 -5.21 28.32 -2.67
C THR A 2 -5.44 29.57 -1.82
N ASP A 3 -4.37 30.16 -1.27
CA ASP A 3 -4.47 31.38 -0.45
C ASP A 3 -4.95 32.60 -1.23
N LYS A 4 -4.56 32.69 -2.51
CA LYS A 4 -5.06 33.74 -3.40
C LYS A 4 -6.54 33.58 -3.73
N ALA A 5 -6.99 32.34 -3.96
CA ALA A 5 -8.38 32.07 -4.21
C ALA A 5 -9.24 32.33 -2.96
N LYS A 6 -8.79 31.90 -1.79
CA LYS A 6 -9.49 32.22 -0.52
C LYS A 6 -9.68 33.71 -0.31
N LYS A 7 -8.62 34.50 -0.48
CA LYS A 7 -8.68 35.98 -0.36
C LYS A 7 -9.68 36.62 -1.31
N LEU A 8 -9.89 36.09 -2.51
CA LEU A 8 -10.87 36.61 -3.47
C LEU A 8 -12.33 36.36 -3.04
N TYR A 9 -12.55 35.37 -2.19
CA TYR A 9 -13.90 35.00 -1.72
C TYR A 9 -14.11 35.28 -0.21
N GLU A 10 -13.12 35.83 0.49
CA GLU A 10 -13.16 36.12 1.93
C GLU A 10 -14.32 37.07 2.32
N GLU A 11 -14.72 37.98 1.40
CA GLU A 11 -15.81 38.93 1.60
C GLU A 11 -17.16 38.40 1.09
N ASN A 12 -17.23 37.19 0.56
CA ASN A 12 -18.44 36.67 -0.04
C ASN A 12 -19.09 35.62 0.89
N GLU A 13 -20.11 36.05 1.62
CA GLU A 13 -20.84 35.20 2.59
C GLU A 13 -21.53 33.97 1.99
N ASN A 14 -21.61 33.86 0.65
CA ASN A 14 -22.25 32.73 -0.03
C ASN A 14 -21.36 31.51 -0.17
N TYR A 15 -20.03 31.59 0.10
CA TYR A 15 -19.08 30.49 -0.09
C TYR A 15 -18.23 30.30 1.16
N SER A 16 -18.14 29.07 1.62
CA SER A 16 -17.25 28.71 2.71
C SER A 16 -15.83 28.38 2.19
N ASP A 17 -14.85 28.44 3.06
CA ASP A 17 -13.47 27.97 2.79
C ASP A 17 -13.43 26.50 2.27
N LEU A 18 -14.41 25.71 2.71
CA LEU A 18 -14.55 24.31 2.27
C LEU A 18 -15.01 24.23 0.81
N ASP A 19 -15.94 25.10 0.40
CA ASP A 19 -16.44 25.15 -0.98
C ASP A 19 -15.33 25.59 -1.93
N VAL A 20 -14.57 26.64 -1.58
CA VAL A 20 -13.43 27.11 -2.36
C VAL A 20 -12.37 26.02 -2.53
N ASN A 21 -12.01 25.32 -1.44
CA ASN A 21 -11.04 24.21 -1.51
C ASN A 21 -11.55 23.04 -2.35
N THR A 22 -12.83 22.74 -2.27
CA THR A 22 -13.46 21.66 -3.04
C THR A 22 -13.43 21.96 -4.53
N GLU A 23 -13.82 23.18 -4.92
CA GLU A 23 -13.82 23.58 -6.33
C GLU A 23 -12.40 23.70 -6.90
N LEU A 24 -11.43 24.16 -6.13
CA LEU A 24 -10.02 24.14 -6.54
C LEU A 24 -9.52 22.73 -6.82
N LYS A 25 -9.84 21.76 -5.96
CA LYS A 25 -9.50 20.35 -6.19
C LYS A 25 -10.20 19.77 -7.42
N ASN A 26 -11.45 20.13 -7.64
CA ASN A 26 -12.20 19.71 -8.82
C ASN A 26 -11.59 20.29 -10.11
N LEU A 27 -11.18 21.55 -10.08
CA LEU A 27 -10.51 22.22 -11.20
C LEU A 27 -9.16 21.58 -11.50
N GLU A 28 -8.31 21.37 -10.48
CA GLU A 28 -7.02 20.69 -10.59
C GLU A 28 -7.19 19.30 -11.22
N LYS A 29 -8.11 18.51 -10.70
CA LYS A 29 -8.45 17.18 -11.22
C LYS A 29 -8.89 17.24 -12.68
N SER A 30 -9.69 18.22 -13.06
CA SER A 30 -10.18 18.41 -14.43
C SER A 30 -9.04 18.77 -15.38
N ILE A 31 -8.15 19.69 -14.98
CA ILE A 31 -6.98 20.11 -15.77
C ILE A 31 -6.07 18.92 -16.01
N VAL A 32 -5.66 18.22 -14.93
CA VAL A 32 -4.75 17.06 -15.00
C VAL A 32 -5.33 15.96 -15.90
N ARG A 33 -6.61 15.60 -15.73
CA ARG A 33 -7.24 14.56 -16.54
C ARG A 33 -7.34 14.97 -18.02
N THR A 34 -7.68 16.20 -18.28
CA THR A 34 -7.78 16.73 -19.66
C THR A 34 -6.41 16.73 -20.33
N ASP A 35 -5.38 17.13 -19.61
CA ASP A 35 -4.00 17.14 -20.12
C ASP A 35 -3.52 15.73 -20.46
N ILE A 36 -3.70 14.76 -19.57
CA ILE A 36 -3.36 13.35 -19.83
C ILE A 36 -4.11 12.80 -21.05
N LEU A 37 -5.41 13.12 -21.19
CA LEU A 37 -6.20 12.65 -22.32
C LEU A 37 -5.74 13.23 -23.65
N LYS A 38 -5.34 14.52 -23.66
CA LYS A 38 -4.89 15.23 -24.86
C LYS A 38 -3.47 14.84 -25.25
N ASN A 39 -2.56 14.92 -24.31
CA ASN A 39 -1.12 14.79 -24.55
C ASN A 39 -0.61 13.36 -24.43
N LYS A 40 -1.42 12.43 -23.90
CA LYS A 40 -1.07 11.01 -23.69
C LYS A 40 0.15 10.80 -22.77
N ASN A 41 0.53 11.81 -22.01
CA ASN A 41 1.60 11.78 -21.03
C ASN A 41 1.03 11.92 -19.61
N ARG A 42 1.61 11.19 -18.67
CA ARG A 42 1.29 11.33 -17.23
C ARG A 42 2.04 12.52 -16.65
N ILE A 43 1.65 12.98 -15.45
CA ILE A 43 2.24 14.14 -14.77
C ILE A 43 3.76 14.01 -14.60
N ASP A 44 4.26 12.80 -14.37
CA ASP A 44 5.66 12.48 -14.20
C ASP A 44 6.43 12.28 -15.52
N GLY A 45 5.80 12.60 -16.65
CA GLY A 45 6.40 12.52 -17.99
C GLY A 45 6.36 11.14 -18.64
N ARG A 46 5.87 10.10 -17.93
CA ARG A 46 5.69 8.76 -18.50
C ARG A 46 4.55 8.73 -19.52
N GLY A 47 4.69 7.90 -20.54
CA GLY A 47 3.59 7.52 -21.43
C GLY A 47 2.53 6.67 -20.69
N LEU A 48 1.42 6.41 -21.37
CA LEU A 48 0.28 5.68 -20.78
C LEU A 48 0.61 4.21 -20.43
N SER A 49 1.53 3.60 -21.18
CA SER A 49 1.93 2.20 -21.03
C SER A 49 3.20 2.01 -20.19
N ASP A 50 3.86 3.09 -19.81
CA ASP A 50 5.15 3.01 -19.11
C ASP A 50 4.94 2.59 -17.66
N VAL A 51 5.75 1.64 -17.22
CA VAL A 51 5.84 1.21 -15.81
C VAL A 51 7.02 1.94 -15.17
N ARG A 52 6.87 2.33 -13.90
CA ARG A 52 8.00 2.88 -13.12
C ARG A 52 9.12 1.87 -13.01
N PRO A 53 10.39 2.29 -12.90
CA PRO A 53 11.50 1.38 -12.67
C PRO A 53 11.24 0.47 -11.47
N ILE A 54 11.49 -0.82 -11.63
CA ILE A 54 11.33 -1.83 -10.59
C ILE A 54 12.70 -2.37 -10.20
N SER A 55 12.97 -2.45 -8.91
CA SER A 55 14.12 -3.12 -8.33
C SER A 55 13.62 -4.05 -7.22
N CYS A 56 14.20 -5.23 -7.13
CA CYS A 56 13.91 -6.20 -6.10
C CYS A 56 15.22 -6.84 -5.61
N GLU A 57 15.46 -6.74 -4.32
CA GLU A 57 16.62 -7.34 -3.65
C GLU A 57 16.12 -8.35 -2.62
N VAL A 58 16.69 -9.55 -2.62
CA VAL A 58 16.33 -10.61 -1.69
C VAL A 58 17.46 -10.84 -0.68
N GLY A 59 17.11 -11.34 0.51
CA GLY A 59 18.09 -11.63 1.55
C GLY A 59 18.71 -10.38 2.20
N VAL A 60 18.01 -9.23 2.16
CA VAL A 60 18.51 -7.97 2.71
C VAL A 60 18.67 -7.97 4.23
N LEU A 61 17.97 -8.86 4.93
CA LEU A 61 18.06 -9.05 6.38
C LEU A 61 18.63 -10.43 6.69
N PRO A 62 19.86 -10.51 7.24
CA PRO A 62 20.61 -11.78 7.33
C PRO A 62 20.10 -12.77 8.38
N ARG A 63 19.20 -12.34 9.29
CA ARG A 63 18.74 -13.15 10.44
C ARG A 63 17.26 -13.55 10.33
N THR A 64 16.63 -13.30 9.20
CA THR A 64 15.23 -13.68 8.93
C THR A 64 15.18 -14.94 8.08
N HIS A 65 14.05 -15.66 8.09
CA HIS A 65 13.87 -16.82 7.22
C HIS A 65 13.75 -16.44 5.74
N GLY A 66 13.26 -15.23 5.46
CA GLY A 66 13.24 -14.62 4.14
C GLY A 66 13.04 -13.12 4.26
N SER A 67 13.63 -12.36 3.36
CA SER A 67 13.43 -10.92 3.27
C SER A 67 13.61 -10.41 1.86
N ALA A 68 12.82 -9.41 1.48
CA ALA A 68 12.93 -8.72 0.21
C ALA A 68 12.75 -7.21 0.40
N LEU A 69 13.49 -6.44 -0.37
CA LEU A 69 13.29 -5.01 -0.56
C LEU A 69 12.76 -4.80 -1.97
N PHE A 70 11.50 -4.42 -2.08
CA PHE A 70 10.86 -4.11 -3.34
C PHE A 70 10.72 -2.60 -3.51
N THR A 71 11.20 -2.08 -4.64
CA THR A 71 11.09 -0.68 -4.99
C THR A 71 10.49 -0.51 -6.39
N ARG A 72 9.49 0.35 -6.52
CA ARG A 72 8.89 0.75 -7.78
C ARG A 72 8.79 2.27 -7.85
N GLY A 73 9.75 2.91 -8.52
CA GLY A 73 9.92 4.36 -8.46
C GLY A 73 10.16 4.80 -7.01
N GLU A 74 9.27 5.64 -6.49
CA GLU A 74 9.33 6.15 -5.10
C GLU A 74 8.53 5.29 -4.11
N THR A 75 7.92 4.19 -4.53
CA THR A 75 7.21 3.30 -3.62
C THR A 75 8.11 2.13 -3.23
N GLN A 76 8.34 1.96 -1.94
CA GLN A 76 9.23 0.93 -1.40
C GLN A 76 8.58 0.16 -0.26
N ALA A 77 8.81 -1.14 -0.23
CA ALA A 77 8.37 -2.05 0.82
C ALA A 77 9.50 -2.98 1.24
N ILE A 78 9.73 -3.11 2.54
CA ILE A 78 10.52 -4.19 3.13
C ILE A 78 9.55 -5.29 3.53
N VAL A 79 9.75 -6.48 2.98
CA VAL A 79 8.94 -7.65 3.27
C VAL A 79 9.79 -8.69 3.98
N VAL A 80 9.27 -9.19 5.10
CA VAL A 80 9.99 -10.16 5.94
C VAL A 80 9.11 -11.38 6.17
N THR A 81 9.68 -12.56 5.94
CA THR A 81 9.03 -13.84 6.17
C THR A 81 9.61 -14.53 7.39
N THR A 82 8.72 -14.98 8.26
CA THR A 82 9.03 -15.87 9.38
C THR A 82 8.32 -17.20 9.18
N LEU A 83 9.05 -18.30 9.32
CA LEU A 83 8.50 -19.65 9.28
C LEU A 83 8.32 -20.16 10.71
N GLY A 84 7.19 -20.77 10.96
CA GLY A 84 6.84 -21.38 12.23
C GLY A 84 6.37 -22.83 12.06
N THR A 85 6.03 -23.44 13.18
CA THR A 85 5.47 -24.79 13.25
C THR A 85 3.94 -24.77 13.13
N SER A 86 3.30 -25.92 13.17
CA SER A 86 1.82 -26.01 13.24
C SER A 86 1.22 -25.40 14.50
N ASP A 87 2.00 -25.26 15.58
CA ASP A 87 1.52 -24.63 16.82
C ASP A 87 1.40 -23.12 16.70
N ASP A 88 2.11 -22.53 15.73
CA ASP A 88 2.09 -21.10 15.40
C ASP A 88 0.94 -20.72 14.45
N GLU A 89 0.14 -21.69 13.99
CA GLU A 89 -1.02 -21.44 13.15
C GLU A 89 -2.03 -20.51 13.86
N GLN A 90 -2.53 -19.51 13.15
CA GLN A 90 -3.56 -18.61 13.67
C GLN A 90 -4.87 -19.37 13.89
N ARG A 91 -5.41 -19.29 15.10
CA ARG A 91 -6.74 -19.82 15.41
C ARG A 91 -7.79 -18.74 15.16
N LEU A 92 -8.73 -19.06 14.28
CA LEU A 92 -9.85 -18.20 13.95
C LEU A 92 -11.13 -18.82 14.51
N GLU A 93 -11.87 -18.06 15.30
CA GLU A 93 -13.19 -18.43 15.78
C GLU A 93 -14.24 -17.69 14.95
N SER A 94 -15.12 -18.43 14.28
CA SER A 94 -16.23 -17.90 13.50
C SER A 94 -17.53 -18.56 13.94
N LEU A 95 -18.64 -18.09 13.43
CA LEU A 95 -19.96 -18.71 13.66
C LEU A 95 -20.03 -20.15 13.10
N ASP A 96 -19.22 -20.47 12.12
CA ASP A 96 -19.13 -21.79 11.48
C ASP A 96 -18.15 -22.74 12.20
N GLY A 97 -17.53 -22.29 13.33
CA GLY A 97 -16.61 -23.08 14.11
C GLY A 97 -15.18 -22.51 14.15
N GLN A 98 -14.27 -23.34 14.68
CA GLN A 98 -12.85 -23.02 14.77
C GLN A 98 -12.11 -23.45 13.50
N GLN A 99 -11.34 -22.54 12.92
CA GLN A 99 -10.45 -22.78 11.78
C GLN A 99 -9.02 -22.45 12.16
N ARG A 100 -8.05 -23.08 11.49
CA ARG A 100 -6.63 -22.79 11.61
C ARG A 100 -6.09 -22.27 10.29
N GLU A 101 -5.41 -21.16 10.35
CA GLU A 101 -4.76 -20.53 9.19
C GLU A 101 -3.25 -20.61 9.35
N ARG A 102 -2.56 -21.21 8.38
CA ARG A 102 -1.09 -21.32 8.36
C ARG A 102 -0.40 -20.14 7.68
N PHE A 103 -1.15 -19.26 7.04
CA PHE A 103 -0.61 -18.08 6.35
C PHE A 103 -1.18 -16.80 6.93
N MET A 104 -0.30 -15.96 7.44
CA MET A 104 -0.59 -14.66 8.00
C MET A 104 0.19 -13.61 7.23
N LEU A 105 -0.46 -12.54 6.76
CA LEU A 105 0.18 -11.39 6.14
C LEU A 105 -0.26 -10.11 6.82
N HIS A 106 0.71 -9.35 7.29
CA HIS A 106 0.54 -8.05 7.94
C HIS A 106 1.09 -6.96 7.02
N TYR A 107 0.25 -6.00 6.72
CA TYR A 107 0.61 -4.81 5.96
C TYR A 107 0.65 -3.62 6.91
N ASN A 108 1.77 -2.93 6.97
CA ASN A 108 1.95 -1.75 7.79
C ASN A 108 2.25 -0.54 6.89
N PHE A 109 1.51 0.53 7.12
CA PHE A 109 1.65 1.80 6.40
C PHE A 109 1.89 2.92 7.42
N PRO A 110 3.12 3.04 7.94
CA PRO A 110 3.43 4.07 8.91
C PRO A 110 3.36 5.47 8.27
N PRO A 111 2.98 6.51 9.04
CA PRO A 111 2.84 7.87 8.52
C PRO A 111 4.12 8.42 7.85
N PHE A 112 5.29 8.03 8.32
CA PHE A 112 6.56 8.47 7.74
C PHE A 112 6.73 8.03 6.26
N SER A 113 6.04 6.97 5.82
CA SER A 113 6.10 6.51 4.42
C SER A 113 5.60 7.54 3.41
N VAL A 114 4.85 8.53 3.85
CA VAL A 114 4.39 9.69 3.07
C VAL A 114 4.88 11.03 3.65
N GLY A 115 5.91 10.99 4.51
CA GLY A 115 6.48 12.19 5.11
C GLY A 115 5.61 12.87 6.16
N GLU A 116 4.64 12.15 6.73
CA GLU A 116 3.72 12.67 7.73
C GLU A 116 4.06 12.19 9.14
N THR A 117 3.59 12.93 10.14
CA THR A 117 3.54 12.47 11.52
C THR A 117 2.13 11.99 11.86
N GLY A 118 2.02 10.94 12.66
CA GLY A 118 0.72 10.40 12.99
C GLY A 118 0.78 9.29 14.03
N ARG A 119 -0.38 8.75 14.38
CA ARG A 119 -0.47 7.60 15.30
C ARG A 119 0.09 6.35 14.64
N ILE A 120 0.88 5.60 15.38
CA ILE A 120 1.30 4.26 15.01
C ILE A 120 0.20 3.30 15.46
N GLY A 121 -0.33 2.52 14.55
CA GLY A 121 -1.37 1.54 14.86
C GLY A 121 -2.08 1.04 13.61
N THR A 122 -2.75 -0.11 13.74
CA THR A 122 -3.44 -0.73 12.62
C THR A 122 -4.80 -0.07 12.40
N GLY A 123 -4.97 0.56 11.26
CA GLY A 123 -6.23 1.16 10.82
C GLY A 123 -6.99 0.27 9.81
N ARG A 124 -8.10 0.77 9.31
CA ARG A 124 -8.92 0.06 8.30
C ARG A 124 -8.17 -0.16 6.98
N ARG A 125 -7.28 0.77 6.61
CA ARG A 125 -6.44 0.67 5.42
C ARG A 125 -5.51 -0.53 5.52
N GLU A 126 -4.79 -0.66 6.62
CA GLU A 126 -3.84 -1.74 6.85
C GLU A 126 -4.53 -3.11 6.81
N ILE A 127 -5.70 -3.24 7.44
CA ILE A 127 -6.51 -4.46 7.42
C ILE A 127 -6.94 -4.80 5.98
N GLY A 128 -7.51 -3.83 5.26
CA GLY A 128 -8.01 -4.04 3.90
C GLY A 128 -6.91 -4.36 2.90
N HIS A 129 -5.80 -3.62 2.93
CA HIS A 129 -4.65 -3.85 2.05
C HIS A 129 -3.91 -5.15 2.40
N GLY A 130 -3.77 -5.47 3.68
CA GLY A 130 -3.20 -6.74 4.13
C GLY A 130 -4.03 -7.93 3.63
N LYS A 131 -5.36 -7.87 3.74
CA LYS A 131 -6.23 -8.94 3.24
C LYS A 131 -6.22 -9.05 1.70
N LEU A 132 -6.04 -7.94 0.99
CA LEU A 132 -5.88 -7.95 -0.47
C LEU A 132 -4.57 -8.68 -0.85
N ALA A 133 -3.45 -8.32 -0.22
CA ALA A 133 -2.17 -8.98 -0.46
C ALA A 133 -2.20 -10.46 -0.04
N TRP A 134 -2.79 -10.77 1.10
CA TRP A 134 -3.00 -12.15 1.54
C TRP A 134 -3.74 -12.98 0.48
N ARG A 135 -4.85 -12.49 -0.07
CA ARG A 135 -5.61 -13.19 -1.10
C ARG A 135 -4.82 -13.40 -2.39
N ALA A 136 -4.01 -12.42 -2.79
CA ALA A 136 -3.19 -12.51 -3.99
C ALA A 136 -2.12 -13.61 -3.87
N ILE A 137 -1.50 -13.74 -2.70
CA ILE A 137 -0.39 -14.67 -2.47
C ILE A 137 -0.87 -16.07 -2.06
N ASN A 138 -1.98 -16.18 -1.35
CA ASN A 138 -2.45 -17.44 -0.76
C ASN A 138 -2.57 -18.58 -1.78
N SER A 139 -2.96 -18.28 -3.01
CA SER A 139 -3.07 -19.26 -4.09
C SER A 139 -1.73 -19.76 -4.64
N SER A 140 -0.66 -19.02 -4.39
CA SER A 140 0.70 -19.33 -4.87
C SER A 140 1.55 -20.05 -3.83
N LEU A 141 1.05 -20.21 -2.60
CA LEU A 141 1.78 -20.90 -1.55
C LEU A 141 1.91 -22.40 -1.84
N PRO A 142 3.06 -23.02 -1.50
CA PRO A 142 3.21 -24.46 -1.61
C PRO A 142 2.20 -25.21 -0.73
N SER A 143 1.87 -26.45 -1.09
CA SER A 143 0.98 -27.27 -0.28
C SER A 143 1.61 -27.60 1.08
N LYS A 144 0.77 -27.95 2.08
CA LYS A 144 1.26 -28.29 3.43
C LYS A 144 2.12 -29.55 3.42
N GLU A 145 1.86 -30.47 2.49
CA GLU A 145 2.60 -31.70 2.33
C GLU A 145 4.03 -31.46 1.81
N SER A 146 4.17 -30.51 0.89
CA SER A 146 5.47 -30.17 0.31
C SER A 146 6.28 -29.19 1.16
N PHE A 147 5.61 -28.36 1.94
CA PHE A 147 6.26 -27.34 2.78
C PHE A 147 5.46 -27.14 4.08
N PRO A 148 5.72 -27.94 5.12
CA PRO A 148 4.89 -28.03 6.33
C PRO A 148 5.12 -26.90 7.35
N TYR A 149 5.36 -25.70 6.89
CA TYR A 149 5.58 -24.54 7.75
C TYR A 149 4.38 -23.60 7.79
N THR A 150 4.22 -22.92 8.90
CA THR A 150 3.35 -21.75 9.05
C THR A 150 4.11 -20.52 8.59
N PHE A 151 3.46 -19.69 7.77
CA PHE A 151 4.06 -18.47 7.23
C PHE A 151 3.51 -17.25 7.96
N ARG A 152 4.40 -16.41 8.46
CA ARG A 152 4.06 -15.06 8.88
C ARG A 152 4.87 -14.08 8.06
N ILE A 153 4.18 -13.31 7.24
CA ILE A 153 4.78 -12.27 6.40
C ILE A 153 4.40 -10.90 6.94
N VAL A 154 5.38 -10.03 7.08
CA VAL A 154 5.22 -8.64 7.50
C VAL A 154 5.77 -7.75 6.40
N SER A 155 4.94 -6.88 5.87
CA SER A 155 5.32 -5.87 4.89
C SER A 155 5.27 -4.48 5.51
N GLU A 156 6.43 -3.84 5.61
CA GLU A 156 6.58 -2.47 6.05
C GLU A 156 6.75 -1.56 4.83
N ILE A 157 5.83 -0.62 4.65
CA ILE A 157 5.95 0.40 3.61
C ILE A 157 6.88 1.50 4.10
N THR A 158 8.03 1.62 3.48
CA THR A 158 9.06 2.61 3.85
C THR A 158 8.89 3.93 3.12
N GLU A 159 8.36 3.89 1.89
CA GLU A 159 8.04 5.07 1.09
C GLU A 159 6.86 4.77 0.17
N SER A 160 5.99 5.74 -0.09
CA SER A 160 4.81 5.54 -0.92
C SER A 160 4.48 6.74 -1.81
N ASN A 161 4.49 6.47 -3.11
CA ASN A 161 3.89 7.31 -4.14
C ASN A 161 2.81 6.52 -4.91
N GLY A 162 1.83 6.01 -4.16
CA GLY A 162 0.68 5.24 -4.65
C GLY A 162 0.93 3.74 -4.80
N SER A 163 -0.15 2.98 -4.68
CA SER A 163 -0.21 1.52 -4.86
C SER A 163 0.80 0.71 -4.01
N SER A 164 0.93 1.07 -2.76
CA SER A 164 1.80 0.38 -1.79
C SER A 164 1.32 -1.05 -1.47
N SER A 165 0.02 -1.32 -1.57
CA SER A 165 -0.51 -2.68 -1.46
C SER A 165 0.01 -3.61 -2.55
N MET A 166 0.16 -3.10 -3.79
CA MET A 166 0.77 -3.89 -4.88
C MET A 166 2.27 -4.05 -4.70
N ALA A 167 2.97 -3.07 -4.11
CA ALA A 167 4.36 -3.25 -3.71
C ALA A 167 4.50 -4.38 -2.68
N THR A 168 3.56 -4.50 -1.75
CA THR A 168 3.50 -5.64 -0.82
C THR A 168 3.29 -6.97 -1.53
N VAL A 169 2.37 -7.05 -2.49
CA VAL A 169 2.17 -8.28 -3.30
C VAL A 169 3.47 -8.66 -3.99
N CYS A 170 4.08 -7.73 -4.73
CA CYS A 170 5.31 -8.00 -5.47
C CYS A 170 6.50 -8.37 -4.58
N GLY A 171 6.66 -7.70 -3.43
CA GLY A 171 7.74 -8.02 -2.50
C GLY A 171 7.52 -9.33 -1.73
N THR A 172 6.28 -9.84 -1.68
CA THR A 172 5.95 -11.12 -1.05
C THR A 172 6.10 -12.30 -2.01
N SER A 173 5.94 -12.06 -3.31
CA SER A 173 6.09 -13.07 -4.37
C SER A 173 7.53 -13.50 -4.55
#